data_09113f43f9ed7b08d6c2d474ee78f709
#
_entry.id   09113f43f9ed7b08d6c2d474ee78f709
#
_cell.length_a   1.000
_cell.length_b   1.000
_cell.length_c   1.000
_cell.angle_alpha   90.00
_cell.angle_beta   90.00
_cell.angle_gamma   90.00
#
_symmetry.space_group_name_H-M   'P 1'
#
loop_
_entity.id
_entity.type
_entity.pdbx_description
1 polymer ?
#
loop_
_entity_poly.entity_id
_entity_poly.type
_entity_poly.pdbx_seq_one_letter_code
_entity_poly.pdbx_strand_id
1 'polypeptide(L)'
;IKRRVEAKTRVKVDAIFQREKDLALALRTPSIRIESPVKGTSLVGIEVPNTNPDLVTLRSVMESDEFNRLRKKGALPVALGYVGGGETAVLDLARMPHLLVAGATGSGKSVCLNTIVSCLTMEKSPSELRLLLIDPKRVELTPYNGIPHLLTPVVVETDKVVALFKALIVEMFKRYRHMEQMGVRN
;
A
#
# COMPACT_ATOMS: atom_id res chain seq x y z
N ILE A 1 -19.07 -11.12 7.41
CA ILE A 1 -19.75 -12.43 7.45
C ILE A 1 -20.19 -12.75 6.03
N LYS A 2 -19.52 -13.72 5.36
CA LYS A 2 -19.93 -14.19 4.02
C LYS A 2 -21.20 -15.06 4.18
N ARG A 3 -22.35 -14.53 3.84
CA ARG A 3 -23.58 -15.35 3.68
C ARG A 3 -23.68 -15.78 2.22
N ARG A 4 -23.60 -17.08 1.97
CA ARG A 4 -23.91 -17.68 0.67
C ARG A 4 -25.44 -17.79 0.54
N VAL A 5 -26.01 -17.06 -0.43
CA VAL A 5 -27.42 -17.20 -0.80
C VAL A 5 -27.47 -17.99 -2.09
N GLU A 6 -28.03 -19.19 -2.05
CA GLU A 6 -28.33 -19.97 -3.26
C GLU A 6 -29.68 -19.49 -3.82
N ALA A 7 -29.63 -18.79 -4.95
CA ALA A 7 -30.83 -18.38 -5.65
C ALA A 7 -31.27 -19.48 -6.63
N LYS A 8 -32.52 -19.91 -6.54
CA LYS A 8 -33.14 -20.87 -7.48
C LYS A 8 -33.34 -20.31 -8.89
N THR A 9 -33.21 -19.01 -9.10
CA THR A 9 -33.36 -18.31 -10.39
C THR A 9 -32.09 -17.46 -10.66
N ARG A 10 -31.56 -17.53 -11.88
CA ARG A 10 -30.43 -16.69 -12.31
C ARG A 10 -30.91 -15.25 -12.46
N VAL A 11 -30.43 -14.37 -11.62
CA VAL A 11 -30.63 -12.91 -11.75
C VAL A 11 -29.52 -12.36 -12.63
N LYS A 12 -29.85 -11.51 -13.61
CA LYS A 12 -28.88 -10.79 -14.41
C LYS A 12 -28.09 -9.82 -13.52
N VAL A 13 -26.78 -9.74 -13.71
CA VAL A 13 -25.91 -8.86 -12.93
C VAL A 13 -26.35 -7.39 -13.02
N ASP A 14 -26.75 -6.93 -14.20
CA ASP A 14 -27.27 -5.57 -14.41
C ASP A 14 -28.48 -5.23 -13.52
N ALA A 15 -29.35 -6.22 -13.27
CA ALA A 15 -30.48 -6.02 -12.37
C ALA A 15 -30.08 -5.77 -10.92
N ILE A 16 -28.90 -6.23 -10.51
CA ILE A 16 -28.33 -5.96 -9.18
C ILE A 16 -27.80 -4.52 -9.14
N PHE A 17 -27.06 -4.08 -10.16
CA PHE A 17 -26.57 -2.71 -10.26
C PHE A 17 -27.71 -1.68 -10.31
N GLN A 18 -28.78 -1.96 -11.03
CA GLN A 18 -29.96 -1.08 -11.09
C GLN A 18 -30.64 -0.87 -9.74
N ARG A 19 -30.42 -1.79 -8.78
CA ARG A 19 -31.00 -1.72 -7.43
C ARG A 19 -30.02 -1.21 -6.38
N GLU A 20 -28.91 -0.65 -6.77
CA GLU A 20 -27.88 -0.13 -5.84
C GLU A 20 -28.47 0.86 -4.83
N LYS A 21 -29.29 1.82 -5.30
CA LYS A 21 -29.93 2.82 -4.43
C LYS A 21 -30.96 2.20 -3.46
N ASP A 22 -31.75 1.26 -3.94
CA ASP A 22 -32.74 0.56 -3.11
C ASP A 22 -32.04 -0.27 -2.02
N LEU A 23 -30.94 -0.93 -2.39
CA LEU A 23 -30.13 -1.70 -1.46
C LEU A 23 -29.45 -0.78 -0.41
N ALA A 24 -28.89 0.35 -0.82
CA ALA A 24 -28.30 1.32 0.08
C ALA A 24 -29.33 1.84 1.09
N LEU A 25 -30.54 2.16 0.62
CA LEU A 25 -31.66 2.60 1.47
C LEU A 25 -32.07 1.51 2.48
N ALA A 26 -32.25 0.27 2.01
CA ALA A 26 -32.64 -0.87 2.85
C ALA A 26 -31.57 -1.17 3.92
N LEU A 27 -30.29 -0.99 3.58
CA LEU A 27 -29.14 -1.17 4.47
C LEU A 27 -28.84 0.07 5.35
N ARG A 28 -29.61 1.15 5.21
CA ARG A 28 -29.46 2.42 5.94
C ARG A 28 -28.04 2.99 5.82
N THR A 29 -27.47 2.92 4.63
CA THR A 29 -26.10 3.43 4.35
C THR A 29 -26.16 4.49 3.25
N PRO A 30 -25.29 5.52 3.29
CA PRO A 30 -25.27 6.57 2.27
C PRO A 30 -24.83 6.04 0.89
N SER A 31 -24.05 4.97 0.85
CA SER A 31 -23.59 4.35 -0.39
C SER A 31 -23.19 2.89 -0.15
N ILE A 32 -23.25 2.09 -1.21
CA ILE A 32 -22.67 0.75 -1.27
C ILE A 32 -21.76 0.68 -2.49
N ARG A 33 -20.87 -0.30 -2.53
CA ARG A 33 -20.08 -0.61 -3.73
C ARG A 33 -20.40 -2.03 -4.17
N ILE A 34 -20.71 -2.19 -5.46
CA ILE A 34 -20.99 -3.49 -6.07
C ILE A 34 -19.80 -3.88 -6.96
N GLU A 35 -19.19 -5.02 -6.70
CA GLU A 35 -18.11 -5.60 -7.49
C GLU A 35 -18.60 -6.88 -8.17
N SER A 36 -18.45 -6.96 -9.49
CA SER A 36 -18.87 -8.15 -10.23
C SER A 36 -17.99 -8.39 -11.47
N PRO A 37 -17.35 -9.57 -11.56
CA PRO A 37 -17.21 -10.58 -10.51
C PRO A 37 -16.20 -10.18 -9.45
N VAL A 38 -16.34 -10.69 -8.23
CA VAL A 38 -15.27 -10.60 -7.23
C VAL A 38 -14.07 -11.37 -7.74
N LYS A 39 -12.89 -10.75 -7.72
CA LYS A 39 -11.66 -11.31 -8.29
C LYS A 39 -11.40 -12.75 -7.83
N GLY A 40 -11.21 -13.64 -8.79
CA GLY A 40 -10.97 -15.07 -8.54
C GLY A 40 -12.20 -15.89 -8.17
N THR A 41 -13.41 -15.34 -8.28
CA THR A 41 -14.66 -16.03 -8.00
C THR A 41 -15.72 -15.72 -9.06
N SER A 42 -16.84 -16.46 -9.05
CA SER A 42 -18.05 -16.17 -9.85
C SER A 42 -19.13 -15.47 -9.02
N LEU A 43 -18.74 -14.75 -7.96
CA LEU A 43 -19.66 -14.10 -7.04
C LEU A 43 -19.77 -12.60 -7.34
N VAL A 44 -20.92 -12.03 -6.98
CA VAL A 44 -21.11 -10.58 -6.88
C VAL A 44 -20.87 -10.18 -5.43
N GLY A 45 -19.96 -9.21 -5.22
CA GLY A 45 -19.65 -8.63 -3.91
C GLY A 45 -20.46 -7.35 -3.71
N ILE A 46 -21.03 -7.18 -2.52
CA ILE A 46 -21.64 -5.93 -2.09
C ILE A 46 -20.88 -5.46 -0.86
N GLU A 47 -20.16 -4.35 -0.99
CA GLU A 47 -19.43 -3.72 0.10
C GLU A 47 -20.34 -2.68 0.75
N VAL A 48 -20.51 -2.81 2.05
CA VAL A 48 -21.31 -1.91 2.87
C VAL A 48 -20.39 -1.27 3.91
N PRO A 49 -20.36 0.07 4.05
CA PRO A 49 -19.57 0.73 5.08
C PRO A 49 -19.95 0.22 6.48
N ASN A 50 -18.91 0.07 7.33
CA ASN A 50 -19.15 -0.27 8.73
C ASN A 50 -19.79 0.90 9.46
N THR A 51 -20.81 0.64 10.27
CA THR A 51 -21.40 1.65 11.15
C THR A 51 -20.47 2.05 12.29
N ASN A 52 -19.69 1.09 12.78
CA ASN A 52 -18.63 1.29 13.78
C ASN A 52 -17.30 0.80 13.20
N PRO A 53 -16.45 1.70 12.68
CA PRO A 53 -15.16 1.31 12.16
C PRO A 53 -14.22 0.90 13.30
N ASP A 54 -13.55 -0.22 13.14
CA ASP A 54 -12.50 -0.68 14.06
C ASP A 54 -11.18 0.03 13.77
N LEU A 55 -10.37 0.23 14.82
CA LEU A 55 -9.03 0.76 14.68
C LEU A 55 -8.09 -0.32 14.12
N VAL A 56 -7.60 -0.11 12.92
CA VAL A 56 -6.56 -0.94 12.31
C VAL A 56 -5.20 -0.39 12.68
N THR A 57 -4.45 -1.10 13.52
CA THR A 57 -3.11 -0.70 13.92
C THR A 57 -2.05 -1.25 12.98
N LEU A 58 -0.97 -0.49 12.77
CA LEU A 58 0.18 -0.97 12.00
C LEU A 58 0.72 -2.29 12.58
N ARG A 59 0.82 -2.37 13.91
CA ARG A 59 1.28 -3.57 14.61
C ARG A 59 0.47 -4.81 14.24
N SER A 60 -0.86 -4.75 14.29
CA SER A 60 -1.71 -5.90 14.02
C SER A 60 -1.52 -6.47 12.61
N VAL A 61 -1.23 -5.61 11.63
CA VAL A 61 -0.93 -6.06 10.26
C VAL A 61 0.49 -6.61 10.14
N MET A 62 1.48 -5.99 10.80
CA MET A 62 2.87 -6.47 10.78
C MET A 62 3.05 -7.81 11.51
N GLU A 63 2.21 -8.13 12.49
CA GLU A 63 2.20 -9.41 13.20
C GLU A 63 1.46 -10.51 12.43
N SER A 64 0.80 -10.21 11.30
CA SER A 64 0.05 -11.18 10.50
C SER A 64 0.95 -12.22 9.82
N ASP A 65 0.36 -13.39 9.53
CA ASP A 65 1.06 -14.47 8.80
C ASP A 65 1.48 -14.03 7.39
N GLU A 66 0.68 -13.21 6.72
CA GLU A 66 0.98 -12.70 5.38
C GLU A 66 2.21 -11.80 5.40
N PHE A 67 2.28 -10.87 6.35
CA PHE A 67 3.45 -10.00 6.52
C PHE A 67 4.71 -10.82 6.85
N ASN A 68 4.61 -11.75 7.80
CA ASN A 68 5.70 -12.63 8.19
C ASN A 68 6.20 -13.53 7.03
N ARG A 69 5.30 -13.94 6.14
CA ARG A 69 5.65 -14.72 4.94
C ARG A 69 6.49 -13.90 3.97
N LEU A 70 6.13 -12.63 3.73
CA LEU A 70 6.93 -11.74 2.90
C LEU A 70 8.27 -11.39 3.54
N ARG A 71 8.29 -11.10 4.84
CA ARG A 71 9.51 -10.85 5.61
C ARG A 71 10.55 -11.95 5.41
N LYS A 72 10.16 -13.22 5.55
CA LYS A 72 11.04 -14.39 5.40
C LYS A 72 11.62 -14.54 3.99
N LYS A 73 10.99 -13.98 2.97
CA LYS A 73 11.47 -14.02 1.57
C LYS A 73 12.49 -12.93 1.25
N GLY A 74 12.94 -12.15 2.22
CA GLY A 74 13.86 -11.04 1.99
C GLY A 74 13.22 -9.84 1.25
N ALA A 75 11.90 -9.81 1.17
CA ALA A 75 11.13 -8.74 0.53
C ALA A 75 11.21 -7.42 1.30
N LEU A 76 10.66 -6.35 0.71
CA LEU A 76 10.38 -5.08 1.37
C LEU A 76 8.88 -5.01 1.71
N PRO A 77 8.43 -5.68 2.79
CA PRO A 77 7.01 -5.77 3.09
C PRO A 77 6.47 -4.44 3.61
N VAL A 78 5.29 -4.07 3.14
CA VAL A 78 4.54 -2.90 3.59
C VAL A 78 3.15 -3.33 4.02
N ALA A 79 2.80 -3.04 5.27
CA ALA A 79 1.49 -3.31 5.83
C ALA A 79 0.52 -2.18 5.43
N LEU A 80 -0.54 -2.48 4.66
CA LEU A 80 -1.53 -1.48 4.25
C LEU A 80 -2.77 -1.47 5.14
N GLY A 81 -3.17 -2.61 5.70
CA GLY A 81 -4.38 -2.72 6.49
C GLY A 81 -5.12 -4.02 6.26
N TYR A 82 -6.45 -3.96 6.31
CA TYR A 82 -7.33 -5.08 6.00
C TYR A 82 -8.19 -4.78 4.77
N VAL A 83 -8.43 -5.79 3.95
CA VAL A 83 -9.40 -5.72 2.85
C VAL A 83 -10.78 -6.21 3.31
N GLY A 84 -11.79 -5.96 2.49
CA GLY A 84 -13.15 -6.45 2.74
C GLY A 84 -13.15 -7.96 2.98
N GLY A 85 -13.57 -8.37 4.19
CA GLY A 85 -13.55 -9.79 4.62
C GLY A 85 -12.51 -10.12 5.67
N GLY A 86 -11.68 -9.13 6.13
CA GLY A 86 -10.76 -9.28 7.25
C GLY A 86 -9.40 -9.90 6.89
N GLU A 87 -9.11 -10.06 5.60
CA GLU A 87 -7.79 -10.49 5.13
C GLU A 87 -6.80 -9.32 5.20
N THR A 88 -5.55 -9.59 5.58
CA THR A 88 -4.50 -8.56 5.61
C THR A 88 -4.04 -8.19 4.21
N ALA A 89 -3.92 -6.87 3.97
CA ALA A 89 -3.33 -6.31 2.76
C ALA A 89 -1.87 -5.97 3.02
N VAL A 90 -0.97 -6.73 2.40
CA VAL A 90 0.48 -6.52 2.47
C VAL A 90 1.05 -6.46 1.06
N LEU A 91 1.95 -5.54 0.82
CA LEU A 91 2.65 -5.37 -0.45
C LEU A 91 4.13 -5.69 -0.30
N ASP A 92 4.75 -6.14 -1.39
CA ASP A 92 6.20 -6.19 -1.51
C ASP A 92 6.68 -5.03 -2.40
N LEU A 93 7.24 -4.00 -1.79
CA LEU A 93 7.67 -2.80 -2.50
C LEU A 93 8.80 -3.10 -3.50
N ALA A 94 9.66 -4.09 -3.23
CA ALA A 94 10.74 -4.46 -4.14
C ALA A 94 10.22 -4.99 -5.50
N ARG A 95 9.02 -5.58 -5.53
CA ARG A 95 8.40 -6.12 -6.75
C ARG A 95 7.63 -5.09 -7.57
N MET A 96 7.37 -3.92 -7.01
CA MET A 96 6.51 -2.92 -7.66
C MET A 96 7.28 -1.96 -8.58
N PRO A 97 8.55 -1.91 -8.55
CA PRO A 97 9.63 -0.91 -8.62
C PRO A 97 9.16 0.55 -8.44
N HIS A 98 7.91 0.85 -8.78
CA HIS A 98 7.31 2.18 -8.61
C HIS A 98 5.93 2.05 -7.98
N LEU A 99 5.61 2.94 -7.06
CA LEU A 99 4.32 3.04 -6.40
C LEU A 99 3.83 4.48 -6.44
N LEU A 100 2.66 4.69 -7.04
CA LEU A 100 1.95 5.97 -6.97
C LEU A 100 0.88 5.90 -5.89
N VAL A 101 0.96 6.80 -4.90
CA VAL A 101 -0.07 6.96 -3.87
C VAL A 101 -0.81 8.27 -4.13
N ALA A 102 -2.07 8.18 -4.51
CA ALA A 102 -2.90 9.33 -4.83
C ALA A 102 -4.19 9.33 -3.99
N GLY A 103 -4.72 10.52 -3.71
CA GLY A 103 -5.96 10.68 -2.96
C GLY A 103 -6.26 12.16 -2.69
N ALA A 104 -7.52 12.46 -2.41
CA ALA A 104 -7.98 13.78 -1.99
C ALA A 104 -7.37 14.18 -0.62
N THR A 105 -7.46 15.44 -0.27
CA THR A 105 -7.07 15.91 1.05
C THR A 105 -7.88 15.16 2.14
N GLY A 106 -7.19 14.68 3.16
CA GLY A 106 -7.82 13.89 4.23
C GLY A 106 -8.07 12.40 3.92
N SER A 107 -7.68 11.90 2.72
CA SER A 107 -7.88 10.50 2.34
C SER A 107 -6.90 9.51 3.00
N GLY A 108 -5.93 10.00 3.78
CA GLY A 108 -4.92 9.15 4.42
C GLY A 108 -3.63 8.94 3.64
N LYS A 109 -3.38 9.69 2.55
CA LYS A 109 -2.15 9.61 1.75
C LYS A 109 -0.89 9.73 2.61
N SER A 110 -0.81 10.75 3.46
CA SER A 110 0.34 10.96 4.37
C SER A 110 0.48 9.85 5.39
N VAL A 111 -0.64 9.31 5.89
CA VAL A 111 -0.65 8.13 6.77
C VAL A 111 -0.07 6.93 6.04
N CYS A 112 -0.46 6.69 4.79
CA CYS A 112 0.09 5.61 3.97
C CYS A 112 1.60 5.76 3.75
N LEU A 113 2.10 6.95 3.45
CA LEU A 113 3.54 7.22 3.31
C LEU A 113 4.29 6.94 4.62
N ASN A 114 3.76 7.42 5.75
CA ASN A 114 4.33 7.15 7.06
C ASN A 114 4.32 5.65 7.40
N THR A 115 3.25 4.95 7.04
CA THR A 115 3.17 3.49 7.18
C THR A 115 4.28 2.79 6.39
N ILE A 116 4.52 3.19 5.14
CA ILE A 116 5.59 2.63 4.30
C ILE A 116 6.95 2.85 4.95
N VAL A 117 7.29 4.09 5.31
CA VAL A 117 8.58 4.40 5.92
C VAL A 117 8.76 3.64 7.24
N SER A 118 7.73 3.62 8.10
CA SER A 118 7.77 2.92 9.38
C SER A 118 7.97 1.42 9.20
N CYS A 119 7.21 0.75 8.33
CA CYS A 119 7.38 -0.67 8.04
C CYS A 119 8.82 -0.97 7.60
N LEU A 120 9.33 -0.22 6.65
CA LEU A 120 10.64 -0.47 6.07
C LEU A 120 11.77 -0.27 7.09
N THR A 121 11.70 0.78 7.90
CA THR A 121 12.72 1.08 8.91
C THR A 121 12.66 0.18 10.14
N MET A 122 11.50 -0.40 10.44
CA MET A 122 11.36 -1.43 11.49
C MET A 122 11.85 -2.80 11.04
N GLU A 123 11.77 -3.10 9.74
CA GLU A 123 12.08 -4.43 9.19
C GLU A 123 13.51 -4.58 8.68
N LYS A 124 14.14 -3.50 8.28
CA LYS A 124 15.46 -3.50 7.66
C LYS A 124 16.43 -2.63 8.44
N SER A 125 17.64 -3.11 8.60
CA SER A 125 18.73 -2.31 9.16
C SER A 125 19.22 -1.24 8.17
N PRO A 126 19.92 -0.20 8.64
CA PRO A 126 20.52 0.80 7.75
C PRO A 126 21.56 0.25 6.76
N SER A 127 22.11 -0.93 7.02
CA SER A 127 23.02 -1.62 6.09
C SER A 127 22.28 -2.32 4.95
N GLU A 128 21.04 -2.74 5.18
CA GLU A 128 20.20 -3.42 4.19
C GLU A 128 19.34 -2.46 3.37
N LEU A 129 18.92 -1.34 3.98
CA LEU A 129 18.03 -0.36 3.35
C LEU A 129 18.52 1.06 3.59
N ARG A 130 18.63 1.82 2.53
CA ARG A 130 18.86 3.27 2.57
C ARG A 130 17.69 4.00 1.95
N LEU A 131 17.34 5.11 2.57
CA LEU A 131 16.22 5.95 2.16
C LEU A 131 16.71 7.31 1.67
N LEU A 132 16.08 7.80 0.62
CA LEU A 132 16.13 9.18 0.18
C LEU A 132 14.69 9.72 0.21
N LEU A 133 14.47 10.72 1.05
CA LEU A 133 13.17 11.32 1.23
C LEU A 133 13.16 12.74 0.66
N ILE A 134 12.11 13.05 -0.10
CA ILE A 134 11.91 14.36 -0.74
C ILE A 134 10.55 14.90 -0.29
N ASP A 135 10.54 16.05 0.37
CA ASP A 135 9.33 16.69 0.90
C ASP A 135 9.33 18.18 0.59
N PRO A 136 8.94 18.59 -0.62
CA PRO A 136 8.92 20.01 -1.01
C PRO A 136 7.99 20.87 -0.17
N LYS A 137 6.99 20.24 0.47
CA LYS A 137 6.02 20.93 1.34
C LYS A 137 6.50 21.10 2.77
N ARG A 138 7.56 20.39 3.19
CA ARG A 138 8.14 20.41 4.54
C ARG A 138 7.17 20.00 5.66
N VAL A 139 6.21 19.13 5.38
CA VAL A 139 5.09 18.85 6.30
C VAL A 139 5.01 17.40 6.72
N GLU A 140 5.39 16.46 5.85
CA GLU A 140 5.07 15.05 6.02
C GLU A 140 6.28 14.19 6.39
N LEU A 141 7.46 14.44 5.78
CA LEU A 141 8.62 13.57 5.90
C LEU A 141 9.77 14.17 6.72
N THR A 142 9.75 15.47 6.99
CA THR A 142 10.78 16.14 7.78
C THR A 142 10.98 15.57 9.20
N PRO A 143 9.95 15.00 9.88
CA PRO A 143 10.14 14.34 11.18
C PRO A 143 11.09 13.12 11.14
N TYR A 144 11.35 12.55 9.96
CA TYR A 144 12.29 11.43 9.80
C TYR A 144 13.76 11.86 9.76
N ASN A 145 14.06 13.16 9.79
CA ASN A 145 15.46 13.63 9.87
C ASN A 145 16.15 13.03 11.10
N GLY A 146 17.35 12.52 10.87
CA GLY A 146 18.17 11.92 11.94
C GLY A 146 18.03 10.40 12.06
N ILE A 147 17.09 9.73 11.37
CA ILE A 147 17.09 8.28 11.37
C ILE A 147 18.30 7.73 10.58
N PRO A 148 18.93 6.64 11.04
CA PRO A 148 20.17 6.13 10.44
C PRO A 148 20.00 5.56 9.02
N HIS A 149 18.76 5.34 8.57
CA HIS A 149 18.44 4.86 7.22
C HIS A 149 18.60 5.94 6.14
N LEU A 150 18.58 7.23 6.50
CA LEU A 150 18.69 8.30 5.53
C LEU A 150 20.12 8.41 4.97
N LEU A 151 20.22 8.53 3.64
CA LEU A 151 21.49 8.86 2.97
C LEU A 151 21.86 10.33 3.10
N THR A 152 20.85 11.19 3.21
CA THR A 152 20.96 12.63 3.40
C THR A 152 19.75 13.11 4.20
N PRO A 153 19.77 14.25 4.87
CA PRO A 153 18.58 14.86 5.42
C PRO A 153 17.46 14.97 4.36
N VAL A 154 16.21 14.97 4.80
CA VAL A 154 15.05 15.10 3.91
C VAL A 154 15.23 16.32 3.00
N VAL A 155 15.20 16.09 1.69
CA VAL A 155 15.40 17.14 0.69
C VAL A 155 14.11 17.92 0.51
N VAL A 156 14.18 19.20 0.79
CA VAL A 156 13.01 20.11 0.74
C VAL A 156 13.15 21.20 -0.32
N GLU A 157 14.34 21.48 -0.80
CA GLU A 157 14.60 22.46 -1.85
C GLU A 157 14.57 21.81 -3.23
N THR A 158 13.80 22.40 -4.13
CA THR A 158 13.55 21.85 -5.48
C THR A 158 14.83 21.75 -6.33
N ASP A 159 15.75 22.69 -6.19
CA ASP A 159 17.04 22.69 -6.90
C ASP A 159 17.92 21.50 -6.49
N LYS A 160 17.91 21.14 -5.21
CA LYS A 160 18.63 19.98 -4.68
C LYS A 160 18.03 18.64 -5.15
N VAL A 161 16.74 18.60 -5.44
CA VAL A 161 16.08 17.39 -5.95
C VAL A 161 16.69 16.96 -7.29
N VAL A 162 16.94 17.89 -8.19
CA VAL A 162 17.57 17.57 -9.50
C VAL A 162 18.99 17.00 -9.31
N ALA A 163 19.76 17.59 -8.42
CA ALA A 163 21.11 17.09 -8.09
C ALA A 163 21.04 15.67 -7.49
N LEU A 164 20.06 15.42 -6.61
CA LEU A 164 19.85 14.13 -6.01
C LEU A 164 19.52 13.05 -7.06
N PHE A 165 18.63 13.33 -8.00
CA PHE A 165 18.31 12.39 -9.08
C PHE A 165 19.52 12.10 -9.98
N LYS A 166 20.35 13.09 -10.27
CA LYS A 166 21.61 12.87 -11.00
C LYS A 166 22.54 11.93 -10.24
N ALA A 167 22.69 12.12 -8.93
CA ALA A 167 23.49 11.23 -8.08
C ALA A 167 22.95 9.80 -8.05
N LEU A 168 21.62 9.63 -7.98
CA LEU A 168 20.97 8.29 -8.06
C LEU A 168 21.24 7.59 -9.39
N ILE A 169 21.18 8.32 -10.50
CA ILE A 169 21.50 7.76 -11.82
C ILE A 169 22.94 7.26 -11.87
N VAL A 170 23.89 8.02 -11.32
CA VAL A 170 25.30 7.61 -11.25
C VAL A 170 25.47 6.33 -10.40
N GLU A 171 24.81 6.26 -9.25
CA GLU A 171 24.83 5.06 -8.39
C GLU A 171 24.19 3.85 -9.10
N MET A 172 23.07 4.06 -9.80
CA MET A 172 22.41 3.01 -10.58
C MET A 172 23.37 2.43 -11.64
N PHE A 173 24.06 3.25 -12.42
CA PHE A 173 25.01 2.77 -13.42
C PHE A 173 26.24 2.13 -12.79
N LYS A 174 26.67 2.56 -11.61
CA LYS A 174 27.74 1.90 -10.85
C LYS A 174 27.32 0.46 -10.47
N ARG A 175 26.09 0.28 -9.99
CA ARG A 175 25.55 -1.03 -9.65
C ARG A 175 25.39 -1.92 -10.88
N TYR A 176 24.92 -1.39 -12.00
CA TYR A 176 24.83 -2.16 -13.25
C TYR A 176 26.18 -2.69 -13.70
N ARG A 177 27.22 -1.87 -13.67
CA ARG A 177 28.59 -2.31 -13.99
C ARG A 177 29.09 -3.39 -13.04
N HIS A 178 28.78 -3.26 -11.75
CA HIS A 178 29.15 -4.28 -10.78
C HIS A 178 28.43 -5.61 -11.01
N MET A 179 27.11 -5.58 -11.28
CA MET A 179 26.33 -6.77 -11.63
C MET A 179 26.84 -7.44 -12.92
N GLU A 180 27.19 -6.64 -13.91
CA GLU A 180 27.79 -7.14 -15.17
C GLU A 180 29.10 -7.88 -14.90
N GLN A 181 30.01 -7.33 -14.08
CA GLN A 181 31.27 -7.96 -13.67
C GLN A 181 31.04 -9.27 -12.91
N MET A 182 29.97 -9.34 -12.11
CA MET A 182 29.61 -10.54 -11.33
C MET A 182 28.79 -11.57 -12.13
N GLY A 183 28.37 -11.25 -13.35
CA GLY A 183 27.54 -12.12 -14.19
C GLY A 183 26.12 -12.34 -13.64
N VAL A 184 25.62 -11.43 -12.81
CA VAL A 184 24.28 -11.51 -12.20
C VAL A 184 23.34 -10.43 -12.74
N ARG A 185 22.02 -10.68 -12.64
CA ARG A 185 20.99 -9.75 -13.14
C ARG A 185 20.31 -8.96 -12.03
N ASN A 186 20.38 -9.46 -10.79
CA ASN A 186 19.80 -8.87 -9.58
C ASN A 186 20.76 -9.02 -8.42
#